data_dd2b95c3cb0b98301bcfd7e192eb93cb
#
_entry.id   dd2b95c3cb0b98301bcfd7e192eb93cb
#
_cell.length_a   1.000
_cell.length_b   1.000
_cell.length_c   1.000
_cell.angle_alpha   90.00
_cell.angle_beta   90.00
_cell.angle_gamma   90.00
#
_symmetry.space_group_name_H-M   'P 1'
#
loop_
_entity.id
_entity.type
_entity.pdbx_description
1 polymer ?
#
loop_
_entity_poly.entity_id
_entity_poly.type
_entity_poly.pdbx_seq_one_letter_code
_entity_poly.pdbx_strand_id
1 'polypeptide(L)'
;MPARVCGEPGCPELTPCPQHPRLAWSNTSARNLTRPSDFKERKARVLARDASRCYWCSQLGADHVDHVVAIADGGSWHDSNLAAIHAHPCHREKTLAERRERQSRSARR
;
A
#
# COMPACT_ATOMS: atom_id res chain seq x y z
N MET A 1 22.30 22.84 -2.60
CA MET A 1 22.79 21.48 -2.40
C MET A 1 23.61 21.04 -3.59
N PRO A 2 24.71 20.35 -3.36
CA PRO A 2 25.48 19.81 -4.48
C PRO A 2 24.62 18.78 -5.25
N ALA A 3 24.73 18.81 -6.56
CA ALA A 3 24.08 17.84 -7.42
C ALA A 3 24.64 16.43 -7.14
N ARG A 4 23.77 15.44 -7.17
CA ARG A 4 24.16 14.03 -7.01
C ARG A 4 24.24 13.36 -8.37
N VAL A 5 25.12 12.39 -8.50
CA VAL A 5 25.17 11.54 -9.69
C VAL A 5 23.91 10.69 -9.75
N CYS A 6 23.39 10.47 -10.95
CA CYS A 6 22.27 9.56 -11.16
C CYS A 6 22.61 8.17 -10.58
N GLY A 7 21.68 7.56 -9.85
CA GLY A 7 21.90 6.29 -9.19
C GLY A 7 21.87 5.07 -10.11
N GLU A 8 21.59 5.25 -11.40
CA GLU A 8 21.58 4.13 -12.34
C GLU A 8 23.00 3.71 -12.73
N PRO A 9 23.31 2.41 -12.72
CA PRO A 9 24.63 1.93 -13.08
C PRO A 9 25.02 2.38 -14.48
N GLY A 10 26.23 2.94 -14.58
CA GLY A 10 26.76 3.39 -15.86
C GLY A 10 26.26 4.75 -16.36
N CYS A 11 25.39 5.42 -15.62
CA CYS A 11 24.91 6.74 -16.00
C CYS A 11 25.77 7.83 -15.36
N PRO A 12 26.45 8.69 -16.15
CA PRO A 12 27.29 9.75 -15.61
C PRO A 12 26.53 11.05 -15.31
N GLU A 13 25.23 11.10 -15.62
CA GLU A 13 24.46 12.32 -15.52
C GLU A 13 24.22 12.72 -14.06
N LEU A 14 24.08 14.01 -13.85
CA LEU A 14 23.68 14.57 -12.55
C LEU A 14 22.18 14.54 -12.39
N THR A 15 21.72 14.43 -11.15
CA THR A 15 20.29 14.53 -10.84
C THR A 15 19.80 15.97 -10.86
N PRO A 16 18.61 16.25 -11.37
CA PRO A 16 17.66 15.29 -11.96
C PRO A 16 18.14 14.82 -13.34
N CYS A 17 18.18 13.51 -13.52
CA CYS A 17 18.62 12.91 -14.77
C CYS A 17 17.44 12.82 -15.75
N PRO A 18 17.54 13.38 -16.96
CA PRO A 18 16.43 13.32 -17.90
C PRO A 18 16.16 11.93 -18.46
N GLN A 19 17.15 11.06 -18.42
CA GLN A 19 17.02 9.67 -18.89
C GLN A 19 16.50 8.73 -17.83
N HIS A 20 16.70 9.06 -16.55
CA HIS A 20 16.27 8.25 -15.41
C HIS A 20 15.56 9.15 -14.39
N PRO A 21 14.39 9.70 -14.73
CA PRO A 21 13.72 10.62 -13.83
C PRO A 21 13.32 9.88 -12.55
N ARG A 22 13.93 10.27 -11.44
CA ARG A 22 13.44 9.90 -10.14
C ARG A 22 12.40 10.91 -9.73
N LEU A 23 11.17 10.47 -9.70
CA LEU A 23 10.14 11.21 -9.02
C LEU A 23 10.42 11.02 -7.53
N ALA A 24 11.00 12.03 -6.91
CA ALA A 24 11.53 11.95 -5.55
C ALA A 24 10.51 11.46 -4.50
N TRP A 25 9.25 11.59 -4.78
CA TRP A 25 8.17 11.16 -3.89
C TRP A 25 7.20 10.26 -4.63
N SER A 26 7.62 9.73 -5.77
CA SER A 26 6.77 8.80 -6.47
C SER A 26 6.66 7.54 -5.63
N ASN A 27 5.54 7.41 -5.10
CA ASN A 27 5.10 6.23 -4.47
C ASN A 27 4.78 5.24 -5.59
N THR A 28 5.77 4.46 -5.97
CA THR A 28 5.70 3.55 -7.11
C THR A 28 5.07 2.21 -6.78
N SER A 29 4.55 2.04 -5.55
CA SER A 29 3.85 0.82 -5.19
C SER A 29 2.60 0.65 -6.05
N ALA A 30 2.25 -0.59 -6.39
CA ALA A 30 1.04 -0.89 -7.14
C ALA A 30 -0.20 -0.29 -6.48
N ARG A 31 -0.22 -0.24 -5.16
CA ARG A 31 -1.30 0.38 -4.39
C ARG A 31 -1.50 1.84 -4.76
N ASN A 32 -0.42 2.62 -4.83
CA ASN A 32 -0.54 4.05 -5.11
C ASN A 32 -0.79 4.34 -6.58
N LEU A 33 -0.22 3.55 -7.49
CA LEU A 33 -0.44 3.68 -8.92
C LEU A 33 -1.89 3.39 -9.32
N THR A 34 -2.56 2.50 -8.59
CA THR A 34 -3.92 2.07 -8.92
C THR A 34 -4.99 2.73 -8.05
N ARG A 35 -4.60 3.61 -7.13
CA ARG A 35 -5.57 4.26 -6.24
C ARG A 35 -6.61 5.04 -7.04
N PRO A 36 -7.90 4.76 -6.84
CA PRO A 36 -8.96 5.51 -7.51
C PRO A 36 -9.04 6.94 -6.99
N SER A 37 -9.51 7.87 -7.84
CA SER A 37 -9.66 9.27 -7.47
C SER A 37 -10.71 9.50 -6.38
N ASP A 38 -11.66 8.58 -6.24
CA ASP A 38 -12.72 8.64 -5.24
C ASP A 38 -12.39 7.82 -3.96
N PHE A 39 -11.13 7.57 -3.70
CA PHE A 39 -10.72 6.76 -2.55
C PHE A 39 -11.23 7.30 -1.22
N LYS A 40 -11.25 8.61 -1.05
CA LYS A 40 -11.75 9.25 0.16
C LYS A 40 -13.21 8.89 0.43
N GLU A 41 -14.03 8.90 -0.61
CA GLU A 41 -15.43 8.53 -0.53
C GLU A 41 -15.61 7.04 -0.28
N ARG A 42 -14.79 6.20 -0.92
CA ARG A 42 -14.81 4.75 -0.68
C ARG A 42 -14.43 4.42 0.74
N LYS A 43 -13.42 5.08 1.27
CA LYS A 43 -13.00 4.93 2.67
C LYS A 43 -14.15 5.27 3.62
N ALA A 44 -14.83 6.39 3.39
CA ALA A 44 -15.95 6.80 4.22
C ALA A 44 -17.09 5.78 4.17
N ARG A 45 -17.42 5.27 2.98
CA ARG A 45 -18.45 4.24 2.82
C ARG A 45 -18.13 2.96 3.57
N VAL A 46 -16.89 2.50 3.45
CA VAL A 46 -16.44 1.26 4.08
C VAL A 46 -16.43 1.39 5.60
N LEU A 47 -15.92 2.50 6.12
CA LEU A 47 -15.94 2.75 7.57
C LEU A 47 -17.36 2.81 8.13
N ALA A 48 -18.28 3.44 7.39
CA ALA A 48 -19.69 3.49 7.78
C ALA A 48 -20.35 2.11 7.72
N ARG A 49 -20.10 1.36 6.65
CA ARG A 49 -20.60 -0.02 6.46
C ARG A 49 -20.18 -0.92 7.61
N ASP A 50 -18.91 -0.82 8.00
CA ASP A 50 -18.31 -1.67 9.04
C ASP A 50 -18.48 -1.07 10.45
N ALA A 51 -19.17 0.07 10.58
CA ALA A 51 -19.39 0.77 11.84
C ALA A 51 -18.08 1.02 12.61
N SER A 52 -17.02 1.32 11.89
CA SER A 52 -15.66 1.52 12.43
C SER A 52 -15.14 0.34 13.27
N ARG A 53 -15.64 -0.85 13.01
CA ARG A 53 -15.16 -2.07 13.66
C ARG A 53 -14.03 -2.66 12.83
N CYS A 54 -12.89 -2.85 13.46
CA CYS A 54 -11.72 -3.46 12.82
C CYS A 54 -11.99 -4.93 12.50
N TYR A 55 -11.77 -5.34 11.25
CA TYR A 55 -11.98 -6.75 10.87
C TYR A 55 -10.85 -7.66 11.35
N TRP A 56 -9.72 -7.09 11.74
CA TRP A 56 -8.56 -7.84 12.22
C TRP A 56 -8.68 -8.20 13.70
N CYS A 57 -9.02 -7.24 14.56
CA CYS A 57 -9.11 -7.46 16.00
C CYS A 57 -10.54 -7.42 16.55
N SER A 58 -11.53 -7.07 15.73
CA SER A 58 -12.95 -6.99 16.08
C SER A 58 -13.31 -5.87 17.06
N GLN A 59 -12.39 -4.97 17.35
CA GLN A 59 -12.64 -3.82 18.24
C GLN A 59 -13.06 -2.60 17.45
N LEU A 60 -13.80 -1.69 18.12
CA LEU A 60 -14.20 -0.40 17.54
C LEU A 60 -13.00 0.55 17.42
N GLY A 61 -13.19 1.65 16.70
CA GLY A 61 -12.18 2.68 16.55
C GLY A 61 -11.27 2.52 15.34
N ALA A 62 -11.65 1.66 14.40
CA ALA A 62 -10.92 1.54 13.13
C ALA A 62 -10.95 2.86 12.39
N ASP A 63 -9.78 3.34 12.00
CA ASP A 63 -9.59 4.64 11.37
C ASP A 63 -9.03 4.53 9.95
N HIS A 64 -8.72 3.34 9.51
CA HIS A 64 -8.16 3.05 8.19
C HIS A 64 -8.98 2.00 7.47
N VAL A 65 -8.72 1.88 6.18
CA VAL A 65 -9.32 0.86 5.32
C VAL A 65 -8.19 0.06 4.68
N ASP A 66 -8.33 -1.25 4.69
CA ASP A 66 -7.34 -2.18 4.18
C ASP A 66 -7.92 -3.03 3.07
N HIS A 67 -7.05 -3.54 2.20
CA HIS A 67 -7.41 -4.52 1.19
C HIS A 67 -7.40 -5.91 1.84
N VAL A 68 -8.55 -6.57 1.86
CA VAL A 68 -8.64 -7.94 2.41
C VAL A 68 -7.70 -8.86 1.64
N VAL A 69 -7.75 -8.78 0.29
CA VAL A 69 -6.71 -9.37 -0.56
C VAL A 69 -5.80 -8.25 -1.00
N ALA A 70 -4.51 -8.33 -0.69
CA ALA A 70 -3.55 -7.29 -1.02
C ALA A 70 -3.47 -7.06 -2.52
N ILE A 71 -3.21 -5.82 -2.94
CA ILE A 71 -3.02 -5.48 -4.36
C ILE A 71 -1.92 -6.36 -4.97
N ALA A 72 -0.84 -6.59 -4.23
CA ALA A 72 0.26 -7.44 -4.68
C ALA A 72 -0.17 -8.89 -4.94
N ASP A 73 -1.27 -9.33 -4.33
CA ASP A 73 -1.82 -10.67 -4.47
C ASP A 73 -3.04 -10.71 -5.41
N GLY A 74 -3.26 -9.66 -6.18
CA GLY A 74 -4.35 -9.56 -7.14
C GLY A 74 -5.62 -8.93 -6.60
N GLY A 75 -5.57 -8.33 -5.43
CA GLY A 75 -6.72 -7.63 -4.84
C GLY A 75 -7.09 -6.36 -5.61
N SER A 76 -8.34 -5.94 -5.47
CA SER A 76 -8.87 -4.75 -6.13
C SER A 76 -9.18 -3.63 -5.13
N TRP A 77 -9.51 -2.47 -5.67
CA TRP A 77 -10.01 -1.33 -4.90
C TRP A 77 -11.53 -1.34 -4.75
N HIS A 78 -12.19 -2.42 -5.15
CA HIS A 78 -13.62 -2.54 -5.02
C HIS A 78 -14.03 -2.56 -3.53
N ASP A 79 -15.17 -1.95 -3.20
CA ASP A 79 -15.64 -1.87 -1.82
C ASP A 79 -15.72 -3.25 -1.15
N SER A 80 -16.05 -4.29 -1.91
CA SER A 80 -16.11 -5.66 -1.40
C SER A 80 -14.75 -6.22 -0.94
N ASN A 81 -13.65 -5.64 -1.42
CA ASN A 81 -12.30 -6.02 -1.02
C ASN A 81 -11.70 -5.06 0.01
N LEU A 82 -12.48 -4.09 0.47
CA LEU A 82 -12.03 -3.12 1.46
C LEU A 82 -12.72 -3.38 2.79
N ALA A 83 -11.97 -3.25 3.88
CA ALA A 83 -12.50 -3.45 5.23
C ALA A 83 -11.86 -2.49 6.21
N ALA A 84 -12.61 -2.08 7.22
CA ALA A 84 -12.12 -1.20 8.26
C ALA A 84 -11.04 -1.90 9.09
N ILE A 85 -9.98 -1.19 9.41
CA ILE A 85 -8.86 -1.70 10.21
C ILE A 85 -8.25 -0.56 11.02
N HIS A 86 -7.66 -0.88 12.16
CA HIS A 86 -6.84 0.09 12.88
C HIS A 86 -5.51 0.30 12.15
N ALA A 87 -5.08 1.54 12.02
CA ALA A 87 -3.76 1.84 11.44
C ALA A 87 -2.65 1.15 12.24
N HIS A 88 -2.74 1.18 13.55
CA HIS A 88 -1.83 0.52 14.47
C HIS A 88 -2.60 -0.14 15.61
N PRO A 89 -2.21 -1.32 16.02
CA PRO A 89 -1.16 -2.18 15.45
C PRO A 89 -1.65 -3.08 14.32
N CYS A 90 -2.97 -3.14 14.07
CA CYS A 90 -3.61 -4.18 13.26
C CYS A 90 -3.13 -4.21 11.81
N HIS A 91 -3.09 -3.06 11.15
CA HIS A 91 -2.66 -2.99 9.76
C HIS A 91 -1.21 -3.45 9.60
N ARG A 92 -0.36 -3.06 10.53
CA ARG A 92 1.04 -3.48 10.55
C ARG A 92 1.17 -4.99 10.76
N GLU A 93 0.43 -5.55 11.71
CA GLU A 93 0.43 -6.99 11.97
C GLU A 93 -0.01 -7.78 10.75
N LYS A 94 -1.07 -7.34 10.09
CA LYS A 94 -1.55 -7.97 8.88
C LYS A 94 -0.50 -7.92 7.76
N THR A 95 0.13 -6.79 7.55
CA THR A 95 1.18 -6.63 6.55
C THR A 95 2.35 -7.59 6.79
N LEU A 96 2.77 -7.72 8.03
CA LEU A 96 3.84 -8.66 8.40
C LEU A 96 3.42 -10.10 8.17
N ALA A 97 2.19 -10.46 8.51
CA ALA A 97 1.66 -11.80 8.27
C ALA A 97 1.62 -12.13 6.77
N GLU A 98 1.17 -11.20 5.95
CA GLU A 98 1.14 -11.37 4.50
C GLU A 98 2.54 -11.57 3.91
N ARG A 99 3.53 -10.81 4.39
CA ARG A 99 4.92 -10.96 3.96
C ARG A 99 5.48 -12.33 4.31
N ARG A 100 5.22 -12.81 5.51
CA ARG A 100 5.64 -14.14 5.96
C ARG A 100 5.04 -15.23 5.08
N GLU A 101 3.78 -15.11 4.75
CA GLU A 101 3.10 -16.06 3.89
C GLU A 101 3.69 -16.09 2.49
N ARG A 102 3.96 -14.93 1.89
CA ARG A 102 4.61 -14.84 0.58
C ARG A 102 6.00 -15.46 0.58
N GLN A 103 6.79 -15.20 1.61
CA GLN A 103 8.12 -15.80 1.77
C GLN A 103 8.02 -17.32 1.89
N SER A 104 7.08 -17.82 2.66
CA SER A 104 6.84 -19.25 2.83
C SER A 104 6.44 -19.91 1.51
N ARG A 105 5.54 -19.30 0.75
CA ARG A 105 5.15 -19.80 -0.57
C ARG A 105 6.32 -19.81 -1.55
N SER A 106 7.14 -18.78 -1.55
CA SER A 106 8.32 -18.68 -2.39
C SER A 106 9.35 -19.76 -2.06
N ALA A 107 9.54 -20.06 -0.78
CA ALA A 107 10.49 -21.07 -0.33
C ALA A 107 10.03 -22.52 -0.64
N ARG A 108 8.74 -22.72 -0.93
CA ARG A 108 8.18 -24.05 -1.27
C ARG A 108 8.29 -24.42 -2.74
N ARG A 109 8.75 -23.51 -3.57
CA ARG A 109 8.93 -23.76 -5.01
C ARG A 109 10.26 -24.47 -5.28
#